data_12d259b741ec95600e9fcb4e59b8e796
#
_entry.id   12d259b741ec95600e9fcb4e59b8e796
#
_cell.length_a   1.000
_cell.length_b   1.000
_cell.length_c   1.000
_cell.angle_alpha   90.00
_cell.angle_beta   90.00
_cell.angle_gamma   90.00
#
_symmetry.space_group_name_H-M   'P 1'
#
loop_
_entity.id
_entity.type
_entity.pdbx_description
1 polymer ?
#
loop_
_entity_poly.entity_id
_entity_poly.type
_entity_poly.pdbx_seq_one_letter_code
_entity_poly.pdbx_strand_id
1 'polypeptide(L)'
;MKIAIGCDPNAQQAKEELIKFMEDKGYGEIKDFGSEDPIYANTAVAVAEAVASGEYDRGILICGTGLGVSIAANKVKGAYAALLSDNYSAKRARLSNDANIACMGAFTIGNKLREELTD
;
A
#
# COMPACT_ATOMS: atom_id res chain seq x y z
N MET A 1 6.32 -11.72 -8.55
CA MET A 1 6.29 -10.31 -8.11
C MET A 1 6.58 -10.23 -6.62
N LYS A 2 7.32 -9.24 -6.19
CA LYS A 2 7.62 -9.02 -4.78
C LYS A 2 6.89 -7.76 -4.31
N ILE A 3 6.06 -7.91 -3.29
CA ILE A 3 5.20 -6.83 -2.79
C ILE A 3 5.53 -6.53 -1.33
N ALA A 4 5.78 -5.25 -1.04
CA ALA A 4 5.99 -4.76 0.32
C ALA A 4 4.68 -4.14 0.82
N ILE A 5 4.22 -4.52 2.00
CA ILE A 5 3.00 -3.97 2.60
C ILE A 5 3.26 -3.53 4.03
N GLY A 6 2.69 -2.41 4.42
CA GLY A 6 2.76 -1.91 5.79
C GLY A 6 1.55 -1.06 6.12
N CYS A 7 1.34 -0.82 7.40
CA CYS A 7 0.24 0.03 7.86
C CYS A 7 0.56 0.64 9.21
N ASP A 8 -0.30 1.55 9.68
CA ASP A 8 -0.25 2.01 11.05
C ASP A 8 -1.04 1.05 11.96
N PRO A 9 -0.99 1.21 13.28
CA PRO A 9 -1.69 0.30 14.20
C PRO A 9 -3.21 0.25 13.99
N ASN A 10 -3.82 1.31 13.46
CA ASN A 10 -5.27 1.35 13.23
C ASN A 10 -5.72 0.49 12.07
N ALA A 11 -4.82 0.13 11.17
CA ALA A 11 -5.15 -0.58 9.93
C ALA A 11 -4.68 -2.03 9.94
N GLN A 12 -4.27 -2.57 11.08
CA GLN A 12 -3.70 -3.90 11.17
C GLN A 12 -4.62 -4.98 10.61
N GLN A 13 -5.89 -4.96 10.96
CA GLN A 13 -6.85 -5.95 10.48
C GLN A 13 -7.04 -5.85 8.97
N ALA A 14 -7.15 -4.63 8.45
CA ALA A 14 -7.27 -4.41 7.00
C ALA A 14 -6.06 -4.96 6.25
N LYS A 15 -4.86 -4.74 6.79
CA LYS A 15 -3.63 -5.27 6.20
C LYS A 15 -3.62 -6.79 6.19
N GLU A 16 -3.96 -7.42 7.30
CA GLU A 16 -3.95 -8.87 7.42
C GLU A 16 -4.93 -9.53 6.45
N GLU A 17 -6.12 -8.96 6.31
CA GLU A 17 -7.10 -9.48 5.36
C GLU A 17 -6.65 -9.31 3.92
N LEU A 18 -6.00 -8.20 3.60
CA LEU A 18 -5.48 -7.96 2.27
C LEU A 18 -4.32 -8.91 1.94
N ILE A 19 -3.43 -9.16 2.89
CA ILE A 19 -2.34 -10.14 2.70
C ILE A 19 -2.92 -11.51 2.37
N LYS A 20 -3.94 -11.94 3.12
CA LYS A 20 -4.58 -13.23 2.87
C LYS A 20 -5.19 -13.29 1.47
N PHE A 21 -5.86 -12.22 1.05
CA PHE A 21 -6.42 -12.13 -0.29
C PHE A 21 -5.34 -12.30 -1.36
N MET A 22 -4.23 -11.60 -1.22
CA MET A 22 -3.15 -11.65 -2.19
C MET A 22 -2.46 -13.03 -2.20
N GLU A 23 -2.29 -13.64 -1.04
CA GLU A 23 -1.73 -14.99 -0.95
C GLU A 23 -2.63 -16.01 -1.62
N ASP A 24 -3.95 -15.92 -1.38
CA ASP A 24 -4.94 -16.82 -1.99
C ASP A 24 -4.97 -16.67 -3.52
N LYS A 25 -4.72 -15.46 -4.01
CA LYS A 25 -4.67 -15.19 -5.46
C LYS A 25 -3.33 -15.52 -6.11
N GLY A 26 -2.32 -15.82 -5.32
CA GLY A 26 -1.00 -16.19 -5.84
C GLY A 26 -0.22 -15.03 -6.43
N TYR A 27 -0.28 -13.84 -5.82
CA TYR A 27 0.41 -12.65 -6.32
C TYR A 27 1.93 -12.73 -6.24
N GLY A 28 2.46 -13.69 -5.51
CA GLY A 28 3.90 -13.88 -5.36
C GLY A 28 4.35 -13.69 -3.92
N GLU A 29 5.53 -13.11 -3.74
CA GLU A 29 6.12 -12.92 -2.41
C GLU A 29 5.61 -11.62 -1.79
N ILE A 30 5.06 -11.71 -0.57
CA ILE A 30 4.52 -10.56 0.14
C ILE A 30 5.29 -10.41 1.45
N LYS A 31 5.93 -9.26 1.64
CA LYS A 31 6.68 -8.94 2.85
C LYS A 31 5.90 -7.92 3.68
N ASP A 32 5.56 -8.31 4.90
CA ASP A 32 4.89 -7.43 5.86
C ASP A 32 5.95 -6.61 6.59
N PHE A 33 5.90 -5.29 6.41
CA PHE A 33 6.82 -4.34 7.06
C PHE A 33 6.34 -3.90 8.44
N GLY A 34 5.19 -4.43 8.89
CA GLY A 34 4.70 -4.20 10.23
C GLY A 34 3.56 -3.20 10.34
N SER A 35 3.03 -3.12 11.56
CA SER A 35 1.88 -2.28 11.89
C SER A 35 1.97 -1.70 13.30
N GLU A 36 3.06 -1.93 14.02
CA GLU A 36 3.15 -1.59 15.43
C GLU A 36 3.71 -0.19 15.70
N ASP A 37 4.41 0.40 14.73
CA ASP A 37 4.98 1.73 14.92
C ASP A 37 3.85 2.76 14.93
N PRO A 38 3.67 3.52 16.02
CA PRO A 38 2.62 4.55 16.09
C PRO A 38 2.88 5.72 15.17
N ILE A 39 4.12 5.88 14.68
CA ILE A 39 4.46 6.93 13.72
C ILE A 39 4.36 6.32 12.32
N TYR A 40 3.22 6.51 11.67
CA TYR A 40 2.93 5.91 10.37
C TYR A 40 3.98 6.24 9.29
N ALA A 41 4.62 7.41 9.41
CA ALA A 41 5.62 7.85 8.45
C ALA A 41 6.82 6.92 8.41
N ASN A 42 7.21 6.31 9.54
CA ASN A 42 8.35 5.39 9.58
C ASN A 42 8.10 4.15 8.71
N THR A 43 6.92 3.55 8.83
CA THR A 43 6.55 2.39 8.02
C THR A 43 6.39 2.78 6.55
N ALA A 44 5.77 3.93 6.28
CA ALA A 44 5.58 4.42 4.92
C ALA A 44 6.91 4.63 4.21
N VAL A 45 7.88 5.24 4.88
CA VAL A 45 9.21 5.47 4.30
C VAL A 45 9.94 4.15 4.08
N ALA A 46 9.84 3.20 5.00
CA ALA A 46 10.49 1.89 4.85
C ALA A 46 9.97 1.14 3.62
N VAL A 47 8.65 1.12 3.42
CA VAL A 47 8.04 0.50 2.24
C VAL A 47 8.46 1.26 0.97
N ALA A 48 8.40 2.59 1.01
CA ALA A 48 8.76 3.42 -0.14
C ALA A 48 10.22 3.22 -0.57
N GLU A 49 11.15 3.16 0.38
CA GLU A 49 12.55 2.91 0.09
C GLU A 49 12.78 1.53 -0.51
N ALA A 50 12.08 0.51 0.00
CA ALA A 50 12.19 -0.84 -0.52
C ALA A 50 11.71 -0.93 -1.97
N VAL A 51 10.64 -0.22 -2.31
CA VAL A 51 10.12 -0.17 -3.69
C VAL A 51 11.02 0.67 -4.58
N ALA A 52 11.44 1.84 -4.11
CA ALA A 52 12.28 2.75 -4.90
C ALA A 52 13.64 2.14 -5.25
N SER A 53 14.19 1.31 -4.36
CA SER A 53 15.47 0.64 -4.60
C SER A 53 15.39 -0.51 -5.60
N GLY A 54 14.19 -0.95 -5.96
CA GLY A 54 13.97 -2.09 -6.83
C GLY A 54 13.98 -3.44 -6.12
N GLU A 55 14.17 -3.47 -4.81
CA GLU A 55 14.12 -4.71 -4.03
C GLU A 55 12.71 -5.32 -4.05
N TYR A 56 11.69 -4.46 -4.08
CA TYR A 56 10.29 -4.86 -4.22
C TYR A 56 9.69 -4.19 -5.44
N ASP A 57 8.80 -4.90 -6.12
CA ASP A 57 8.18 -4.41 -7.36
C ASP A 57 7.08 -3.40 -7.11
N ARG A 58 6.31 -3.60 -6.04
CA ARG A 58 5.16 -2.77 -5.68
C ARG A 58 5.07 -2.63 -4.17
N GLY A 59 4.41 -1.56 -3.73
CA GLY A 59 4.14 -1.32 -2.32
C GLY A 59 2.66 -1.08 -2.08
N ILE A 60 2.21 -1.44 -0.87
CA ILE A 60 0.86 -1.16 -0.38
C ILE A 60 0.97 -0.57 1.01
N LEU A 61 0.31 0.56 1.23
CA LEU A 61 0.30 1.23 2.52
C LEU A 61 -1.13 1.53 2.94
N ILE A 62 -1.46 1.25 4.18
CA ILE A 62 -2.80 1.46 4.73
C ILE A 62 -2.69 2.22 6.06
N CYS A 63 -3.45 3.30 6.19
CA CYS A 63 -3.65 3.96 7.48
C CYS A 63 -5.13 4.30 7.59
N GLY A 64 -5.53 5.17 8.49
CA GLY A 64 -6.95 5.51 8.65
C GLY A 64 -7.60 6.00 7.37
N THR A 65 -6.95 6.92 6.67
CA THR A 65 -7.45 7.51 5.42
C THR A 65 -6.62 7.18 4.19
N GLY A 66 -5.39 6.74 4.38
CA GLY A 66 -4.42 6.57 3.30
C GLY A 66 -3.68 7.86 2.94
N LEU A 67 -4.11 9.01 3.46
CA LEU A 67 -3.50 10.31 3.13
C LEU A 67 -2.08 10.45 3.67
N GLY A 68 -1.91 10.23 4.98
CA GLY A 68 -0.61 10.42 5.61
C GLY A 68 0.46 9.51 5.04
N VAL A 69 0.14 8.23 4.84
CA VAL A 69 1.11 7.29 4.28
C VAL A 69 1.46 7.62 2.83
N SER A 70 0.50 8.15 2.05
CA SER A 70 0.80 8.54 0.67
C SER A 70 1.72 9.76 0.61
N ILE A 71 1.49 10.74 1.48
CA ILE A 71 2.35 11.93 1.55
C ILE A 71 3.76 11.53 1.99
N ALA A 72 3.86 10.70 3.03
CA ALA A 72 5.18 10.26 3.53
C ALA A 72 5.94 9.45 2.48
N ALA A 73 5.27 8.52 1.80
CA ALA A 73 5.90 7.69 0.77
C ALA A 73 6.41 8.54 -0.40
N ASN A 74 5.65 9.56 -0.81
CA ASN A 74 6.05 10.43 -1.93
C ASN A 74 7.24 11.35 -1.61
N LYS A 75 7.70 11.39 -0.36
CA LYS A 75 8.95 12.09 -0.01
C LYS A 75 10.18 11.30 -0.41
N VAL A 76 10.04 10.02 -0.72
CA VAL A 76 11.15 9.17 -1.12
C VAL A 76 11.33 9.24 -2.64
N LYS A 77 12.54 9.57 -3.09
CA LYS A 77 12.84 9.63 -4.52
C LYS A 77 12.70 8.24 -5.14
N GLY A 78 11.94 8.16 -6.22
CA GLY A 78 11.66 6.89 -6.90
C GLY A 78 10.40 6.18 -6.41
N ALA A 79 9.75 6.71 -5.37
CA ALA A 79 8.45 6.21 -4.92
C ALA A 79 7.35 7.10 -5.50
N TYR A 80 6.35 6.46 -6.10
CA TYR A 80 5.20 7.14 -6.69
C TYR A 80 3.95 6.52 -6.07
N ALA A 81 3.50 7.12 -4.99
CA ALA A 81 2.37 6.62 -4.21
C ALA A 81 1.09 7.34 -4.59
N ALA A 82 0.03 6.58 -4.78
CA ALA A 82 -1.29 7.11 -5.10
C ALA A 82 -2.30 6.73 -4.03
N LEU A 83 -3.09 7.70 -3.59
CA LEU A 83 -4.21 7.45 -2.70
C LEU A 83 -5.38 6.94 -3.54
N LEU A 84 -5.88 5.75 -3.23
CA LEU A 84 -6.91 5.08 -4.02
C LEU A 84 -8.18 4.88 -3.20
N SER A 85 -9.31 5.21 -3.80
CA SER A 85 -10.63 4.98 -3.21
C SER A 85 -11.69 4.57 -4.22
N ASP A 86 -11.31 4.43 -5.49
CA ASP A 86 -12.23 3.99 -6.55
C ASP A 86 -11.45 3.23 -7.64
N ASN A 87 -12.19 2.40 -8.39
CA ASN A 87 -11.61 1.52 -9.40
C ASN A 87 -10.99 2.28 -10.58
N TYR A 88 -11.62 3.36 -11.00
CA TYR A 88 -11.09 4.11 -12.14
C TYR A 88 -9.76 4.76 -11.81
N SER A 89 -9.67 5.41 -10.63
CA SER A 89 -8.43 6.03 -10.20
C SER A 89 -7.31 5.00 -10.01
N ALA A 90 -7.63 3.81 -9.49
CA ALA A 90 -6.64 2.74 -9.33
C ALA A 90 -6.07 2.33 -10.67
N LYS A 91 -6.93 2.14 -11.67
CA LYS A 91 -6.50 1.77 -13.02
C LYS A 91 -5.62 2.86 -13.63
N ARG A 92 -6.05 4.12 -13.52
CA ARG A 92 -5.30 5.24 -14.12
C ARG A 92 -3.99 5.51 -13.39
N ALA A 93 -3.95 5.29 -12.06
CA ALA A 93 -2.70 5.45 -11.32
C ALA A 93 -1.60 4.56 -11.92
N ARG A 94 -1.94 3.31 -12.28
CA ARG A 94 -0.98 2.41 -12.90
C ARG A 94 -0.75 2.73 -14.37
N LEU A 95 -1.81 2.87 -15.15
CA LEU A 95 -1.72 2.99 -16.60
C LEU A 95 -1.30 4.39 -17.07
N SER A 96 -1.72 5.44 -16.37
CA SER A 96 -1.42 6.81 -16.76
C SER A 96 -0.23 7.40 -16.02
N ASN A 97 -0.05 7.07 -14.75
CA ASN A 97 0.90 7.75 -13.86
C ASN A 97 2.05 6.85 -13.41
N ASP A 98 2.01 5.58 -13.76
CA ASP A 98 3.05 4.60 -13.39
C ASP A 98 3.30 4.56 -11.88
N ALA A 99 2.24 4.69 -11.07
CA ALA A 99 2.36 4.60 -9.62
C ALA A 99 2.84 3.20 -9.22
N ASN A 100 3.73 3.14 -8.24
CA ASN A 100 4.27 1.86 -7.77
C ASN A 100 3.86 1.54 -6.34
N ILE A 101 3.16 2.43 -5.66
CA ILE A 101 2.65 2.22 -4.31
C ILE A 101 1.18 2.60 -4.25
N ALA A 102 0.35 1.67 -3.78
CA ALA A 102 -1.08 1.91 -3.56
C ALA A 102 -1.30 2.25 -2.09
N CYS A 103 -1.95 3.38 -1.83
CA CYS A 103 -2.28 3.81 -0.48
C CYS A 103 -3.80 3.84 -0.31
N MET A 104 -4.28 3.26 0.79
CA MET A 104 -5.71 3.10 1.02
C MET A 104 -6.04 3.36 2.48
N GLY A 105 -7.29 3.72 2.74
CA GLY A 105 -7.78 3.97 4.09
C GLY A 105 -8.49 2.76 4.67
N ALA A 106 -8.23 2.48 5.96
CA ALA A 106 -8.94 1.45 6.69
C ALA A 106 -10.36 1.90 7.05
N PHE A 107 -10.54 3.22 7.27
CA PHE A 107 -11.81 3.78 7.69
C PHE A 107 -12.65 4.36 6.54
N THR A 108 -12.07 4.51 5.35
CA THR A 108 -12.74 5.16 4.21
C THR A 108 -13.30 4.18 3.21
N ILE A 109 -12.73 2.99 3.10
CA ILE A 109 -13.21 1.95 2.18
C ILE A 109 -13.27 0.59 2.90
N GLY A 110 -14.13 -0.29 2.39
CA GLY A 110 -14.28 -1.63 2.95
C GLY A 110 -13.31 -2.62 2.33
N ASN A 111 -13.29 -3.84 2.86
CA ASN A 111 -12.36 -4.88 2.44
C ASN A 111 -12.54 -5.28 0.97
N LYS A 112 -13.78 -5.42 0.51
CA LYS A 112 -14.05 -5.82 -0.88
C LYS A 112 -13.50 -4.81 -1.88
N LEU A 113 -13.74 -3.52 -1.64
CA LEU A 113 -13.22 -2.49 -2.53
C LEU A 113 -11.69 -2.46 -2.47
N ARG A 114 -11.11 -2.60 -1.28
CA ARG A 114 -9.66 -2.63 -1.12
C ARG A 114 -9.04 -3.76 -1.93
N GLU A 115 -9.67 -4.94 -1.92
CA GLU A 115 -9.22 -6.08 -2.72
C GLU A 115 -9.29 -5.77 -4.22
N GLU A 116 -10.38 -5.17 -4.69
CA GLU A 116 -10.53 -4.79 -6.09
C GLU A 116 -9.49 -3.76 -6.53
N LEU A 117 -9.21 -2.76 -5.69
CA LEU A 117 -8.22 -1.72 -6.01
C LEU A 117 -6.81 -2.29 -6.07
N THR A 118 -6.53 -3.30 -5.25
CA THR A 118 -5.23 -3.98 -5.22
C THR A 118 -5.04 -4.88 -6.44
N ASP A 119 -6.12 -5.51 -6.85
CA ASP A 119 -6.12 -6.41 -8.02
C ASP A 119 -6.04 -5.60 -9.33
#